data_ef2463f112b5c5f6c01f2e8bc6fab8bf
#
_entry.id   ef2463f112b5c5f6c01f2e8bc6fab8bf
#
_cell.length_a   1.000
_cell.length_b   1.000
_cell.length_c   1.000
_cell.angle_alpha   90.00
_cell.angle_beta   90.00
_cell.angle_gamma   90.00
#
_symmetry.space_group_name_H-M   'P 1'
#
loop_
_entity.id
_entity.type
_entity.pdbx_description
1 polymer ?
#
loop_
_entity_poly.entity_id
_entity_poly.type
_entity_poly.pdbx_seq_one_letter_code
_entity_poly.pdbx_strand_id
1 'polypeptide(L)'
;MQTAGLSVPDNLCWISADLSDTGWTDSLTGCTRFDDTRISFCSLLGLLYYLSEADTERLLCSLGALLPSGSTLVFDYPDAGYAAQQRTHTELAAASDEAMHTGSSPEEMDALLARCGFRIAEDWNADTITERYFAAHNQADPMHPMEAQGNVQFCLAVKQ
;
A
#
# COMPACT_ATOMS: atom_id res chain seq x y z
N MET A 1 11.18 -2.57 -21.62
CA MET A 1 11.03 -4.02 -21.85
C MET A 1 11.56 -4.47 -23.20
N GLN A 2 11.19 -3.84 -24.31
CA GLN A 2 11.72 -4.22 -25.64
C GLN A 2 13.24 -4.18 -25.76
N THR A 3 13.91 -3.24 -25.10
CA THR A 3 15.38 -3.11 -25.07
C THR A 3 16.09 -4.23 -24.28
N ALA A 4 15.38 -4.91 -23.38
CA ALA A 4 15.95 -6.00 -22.58
C ALA A 4 15.67 -7.40 -23.16
N GLY A 5 15.04 -7.50 -24.33
CA GLY A 5 14.68 -8.78 -24.95
C GLY A 5 13.62 -9.59 -24.19
N LEU A 6 12.89 -8.95 -23.26
CA LEU A 6 11.84 -9.59 -22.49
C LEU A 6 10.50 -9.47 -23.23
N SER A 7 9.80 -10.59 -23.41
CA SER A 7 8.43 -10.59 -23.91
C SER A 7 7.45 -10.14 -22.81
N VAL A 8 6.49 -9.29 -23.17
CA VAL A 8 5.38 -8.94 -22.27
C VAL A 8 4.40 -10.13 -22.25
N PRO A 9 4.04 -10.67 -21.09
CA PRO A 9 3.05 -11.74 -21.01
C PRO A 9 1.68 -11.29 -21.54
N ASP A 10 0.94 -12.21 -22.18
CA ASP A 10 -0.36 -11.89 -22.77
C ASP A 10 -1.42 -11.49 -21.73
N ASN A 11 -1.23 -11.86 -20.47
CA ASN A 11 -2.11 -11.52 -19.36
C ASN A 11 -1.75 -10.20 -18.65
N LEU A 12 -0.74 -9.46 -19.14
CA LEU A 12 -0.36 -8.15 -18.61
C LEU A 12 -0.95 -7.03 -19.46
N CYS A 13 -1.57 -6.05 -18.79
CA CYS A 13 -2.07 -4.82 -19.39
C CYS A 13 -1.51 -3.62 -18.62
N TRP A 14 -1.02 -2.61 -19.33
CA TRP A 14 -0.57 -1.35 -18.76
C TRP A 14 -1.67 -0.31 -18.91
N ILE A 15 -2.07 0.30 -17.79
CA ILE A 15 -3.06 1.37 -17.76
C ILE A 15 -2.37 2.60 -17.20
N SER A 16 -2.34 3.69 -17.97
CA SER A 16 -1.84 4.98 -17.50
C SER A 16 -2.96 5.71 -16.77
N ALA A 17 -2.74 6.05 -15.51
CA ALA A 17 -3.70 6.77 -14.69
C ALA A 17 -3.01 7.62 -13.64
N ASP A 18 -3.61 8.75 -13.28
CA ASP A 18 -3.24 9.55 -12.13
C ASP A 18 -4.17 9.14 -10.97
N LEU A 19 -3.60 8.55 -9.92
CA LEU A 19 -4.38 8.07 -8.76
C LEU A 19 -4.82 9.18 -7.82
N SER A 20 -4.29 10.41 -7.98
CA SER A 20 -4.78 11.59 -7.31
C SER A 20 -6.01 12.21 -7.99
N ASP A 21 -6.32 11.81 -9.22
CA ASP A 21 -7.52 12.22 -9.97
C ASP A 21 -8.68 11.24 -9.72
N THR A 22 -9.91 11.66 -9.97
CA THR A 22 -11.12 10.83 -9.85
C THR A 22 -11.34 9.94 -11.07
N GLY A 23 -10.74 10.24 -12.21
CA GLY A 23 -10.93 9.55 -13.49
C GLY A 23 -10.15 8.24 -13.66
N TRP A 24 -9.30 7.84 -12.72
CA TRP A 24 -8.50 6.62 -12.88
C TRP A 24 -9.35 5.34 -12.94
N THR A 25 -10.50 5.33 -12.27
CA THR A 25 -11.46 4.20 -12.31
C THR A 25 -12.01 3.95 -13.71
N ASP A 26 -12.27 5.02 -14.50
CA ASP A 26 -12.74 4.91 -15.86
C ASP A 26 -11.66 4.29 -16.76
N SER A 27 -10.39 4.63 -16.52
CA SER A 27 -9.25 4.01 -17.22
C SER A 27 -9.16 2.52 -16.94
N LEU A 28 -9.41 2.11 -15.69
CA LEU A 28 -9.39 0.70 -15.30
C LEU A 28 -10.59 -0.07 -15.87
N THR A 29 -11.80 0.44 -15.69
CA THR A 29 -13.04 -0.21 -16.18
C THR A 29 -13.13 -0.20 -17.70
N GLY A 30 -12.52 0.76 -18.38
CA GLY A 30 -12.37 0.77 -19.84
C GLY A 30 -11.39 -0.28 -20.38
N CYS A 31 -10.58 -0.91 -19.53
CA CYS A 31 -9.68 -1.98 -19.94
C CYS A 31 -10.47 -3.29 -20.13
N THR A 32 -10.49 -3.82 -21.34
CA THR A 32 -11.23 -5.05 -21.68
C THR A 32 -10.75 -6.31 -20.95
N ARG A 33 -9.64 -6.23 -20.23
CA ARG A 33 -9.06 -7.33 -19.42
C ARG A 33 -9.42 -7.22 -17.95
N PHE A 34 -9.93 -6.08 -17.52
CA PHE A 34 -10.44 -5.90 -16.16
C PHE A 34 -11.92 -6.29 -16.13
N ASP A 35 -12.29 -7.06 -15.14
CA ASP A 35 -13.67 -7.52 -14.91
C ASP A 35 -14.03 -7.22 -13.45
N ASP A 36 -14.84 -6.19 -13.25
CA ASP A 36 -15.27 -5.69 -11.94
C ASP A 36 -16.24 -6.65 -11.21
N THR A 37 -16.68 -7.71 -11.87
CA THR A 37 -17.51 -8.76 -11.25
C THR A 37 -16.69 -9.88 -10.63
N ARG A 38 -15.38 -9.91 -10.87
CA ARG A 38 -14.49 -10.96 -10.39
C ARG A 38 -13.69 -10.51 -9.16
N ILE A 39 -13.62 -11.40 -8.16
CA ILE A 39 -12.74 -11.20 -7.00
C ILE A 39 -11.34 -10.88 -7.48
N SER A 40 -10.80 -9.79 -6.97
CA SER A 40 -9.51 -9.24 -7.38
C SER A 40 -8.55 -9.13 -6.21
N PHE A 41 -7.27 -9.22 -6.50
CA PHE A 41 -6.19 -8.88 -5.59
C PHE A 41 -5.57 -7.56 -6.05
N CYS A 42 -5.53 -6.58 -5.15
CA CYS A 42 -4.92 -5.27 -5.38
C CYS A 42 -3.70 -5.10 -4.48
N SER A 43 -2.61 -4.60 -5.05
CA SER A 43 -1.38 -4.27 -4.33
C SER A 43 -1.04 -2.80 -4.54
N LEU A 44 -0.89 -2.04 -3.44
CA LEU A 44 -0.58 -0.60 -3.41
C LEU A 44 0.68 -0.35 -2.57
N LEU A 45 1.76 -1.08 -2.86
CA LEU A 45 3.00 -0.98 -2.09
C LEU A 45 3.81 0.26 -2.47
N GLY A 46 4.30 0.99 -1.45
CA GLY A 46 5.10 2.19 -1.61
C GLY A 46 4.34 3.39 -2.19
N LEU A 47 3.00 3.40 -2.15
CA LEU A 47 2.16 4.41 -2.80
C LEU A 47 1.61 5.44 -1.82
N LEU A 48 1.07 5.01 -0.68
CA LEU A 48 0.33 5.88 0.24
C LEU A 48 1.18 6.99 0.87
N TYR A 49 2.48 6.83 0.87
CA TYR A 49 3.45 7.84 1.32
C TYR A 49 3.37 9.16 0.54
N TYR A 50 2.96 9.10 -0.73
CA TYR A 50 2.92 10.22 -1.67
C TYR A 50 1.54 10.81 -1.86
N LEU A 51 0.51 10.21 -1.24
CA LEU A 51 -0.87 10.68 -1.33
C LEU A 51 -1.25 11.50 -0.09
N SER A 52 -2.02 12.56 -0.29
CA SER A 52 -2.65 13.25 0.82
C SER A 52 -3.68 12.33 1.51
N GLU A 53 -4.06 12.66 2.75
CA GLU A 53 -5.12 11.91 3.45
C GLU A 53 -6.42 11.86 2.62
N ALA A 54 -6.78 12.98 1.99
CA ALA A 54 -7.98 13.06 1.15
C ALA A 54 -7.86 12.21 -0.12
N ASP A 55 -6.66 12.13 -0.74
CA ASP A 55 -6.41 11.30 -1.92
C ASP A 55 -6.38 9.82 -1.54
N THR A 56 -5.78 9.49 -0.39
CA THR A 56 -5.80 8.13 0.17
C THR A 56 -7.23 7.65 0.43
N GLU A 57 -8.04 8.47 1.12
CA GLU A 57 -9.45 8.14 1.35
C GLU A 57 -10.20 7.95 0.03
N ARG A 58 -10.03 8.87 -0.92
CA ARG A 58 -10.67 8.78 -2.23
C ARG A 58 -10.25 7.51 -2.99
N LEU A 59 -8.96 7.18 -3.01
CA LEU A 59 -8.45 5.97 -3.65
C LEU A 59 -9.06 4.71 -3.03
N LEU A 60 -8.99 4.57 -1.71
CA LEU A 60 -9.49 3.40 -0.99
C LEU A 60 -11.01 3.25 -1.14
N CYS A 61 -11.76 4.35 -1.05
CA CYS A 61 -13.22 4.30 -1.23
C CYS A 61 -13.62 4.03 -2.69
N SER A 62 -12.85 4.51 -3.67
CA SER A 62 -13.08 4.17 -5.08
C SER A 62 -12.84 2.68 -5.34
N LEU A 63 -11.77 2.10 -4.77
CA LEU A 63 -11.54 0.65 -4.81
C LEU A 63 -12.68 -0.11 -4.11
N GLY A 64 -13.14 0.38 -2.96
CA GLY A 64 -14.26 -0.22 -2.24
C GLY A 64 -15.57 -0.19 -3.02
N ALA A 65 -15.80 0.83 -3.84
CA ALA A 65 -16.96 0.91 -4.71
C ALA A 65 -16.85 0.00 -5.96
N LEU A 66 -15.62 -0.18 -6.45
CA LEU A 66 -15.36 -0.90 -7.70
C LEU A 66 -15.25 -2.42 -7.50
N LEU A 67 -14.62 -2.85 -6.40
CA LEU A 67 -14.28 -4.26 -6.20
C LEU A 67 -15.42 -5.06 -5.58
N PRO A 68 -15.69 -6.29 -6.06
CA PRO A 68 -16.68 -7.15 -5.45
C PRO A 68 -16.24 -7.67 -4.08
N SER A 69 -17.23 -8.03 -3.24
CA SER A 69 -17.00 -8.65 -1.94
C SER A 69 -16.09 -9.87 -2.04
N GLY A 70 -15.16 -10.00 -1.08
CA GLY A 70 -14.12 -11.03 -1.08
C GLY A 70 -12.84 -10.63 -1.80
N SER A 71 -12.80 -9.49 -2.50
CA SER A 71 -11.55 -8.95 -3.05
C SER A 71 -10.59 -8.55 -1.94
N THR A 72 -9.30 -8.63 -2.21
CA THR A 72 -8.24 -8.39 -1.24
C THR A 72 -7.40 -7.19 -1.66
N LEU A 73 -7.06 -6.35 -0.68
CA LEU A 73 -6.19 -5.19 -0.82
C LEU A 73 -4.97 -5.37 0.09
N VAL A 74 -3.77 -5.26 -0.46
CA VAL A 74 -2.50 -5.25 0.28
C VAL A 74 -1.80 -3.92 0.04
N PHE A 75 -1.41 -3.25 1.10
CA PHE A 75 -0.71 -1.97 1.02
C PHE A 75 0.17 -1.74 2.24
N ASP A 76 1.09 -0.81 2.11
CA ASP A 76 1.87 -0.28 3.21
C ASP A 76 1.56 1.21 3.40
N TYR A 77 1.68 1.68 4.64
CA TYR A 77 1.47 3.08 4.99
C TYR A 77 2.42 3.52 6.10
N PRO A 78 2.75 4.82 6.17
CA PRO A 78 3.62 5.33 7.22
C PRO A 78 2.87 5.37 8.56
N ASP A 79 3.55 4.91 9.63
CA ASP A 79 3.06 4.99 11.01
C ASP A 79 3.19 6.42 11.55
N ALA A 80 2.07 7.02 11.99
CA ALA A 80 2.05 8.38 12.53
C ALA A 80 2.88 8.54 13.80
N GLY A 81 2.93 7.51 14.65
CA GLY A 81 3.72 7.52 15.88
C GLY A 81 5.21 7.56 15.64
N TYR A 82 5.68 6.96 14.55
CA TYR A 82 7.08 6.91 14.17
C TYR A 82 7.50 8.15 13.36
N ALA A 83 6.63 8.68 12.51
CA ALA A 83 6.90 9.88 11.71
C ALA A 83 7.22 11.11 12.59
N ALA A 84 6.62 11.20 13.77
CA ALA A 84 6.89 12.26 14.74
C ALA A 84 8.32 12.20 15.31
N GLN A 85 9.00 11.07 15.27
CA GLN A 85 10.34 10.86 15.83
C GLN A 85 11.47 11.04 14.80
N GLN A 86 11.19 10.92 13.50
CA GLN A 86 12.21 10.99 12.43
C GLN A 86 12.06 12.22 11.53
N ARG A 87 12.37 13.42 12.04
CA ARG A 87 12.44 14.66 11.22
C ARG A 87 13.50 14.58 10.11
N THR A 88 14.52 13.74 10.24
CA THR A 88 15.68 13.68 9.32
C THR A 88 15.31 13.13 7.94
N HIS A 89 14.38 12.17 7.85
CA HIS A 89 13.94 11.62 6.56
C HIS A 89 12.98 12.56 5.81
N THR A 90 12.19 13.30 6.54
CA THR A 90 11.26 14.31 5.96
C THR A 90 12.04 15.46 5.31
N GLU A 91 13.19 15.85 5.87
CA GLU A 91 14.06 16.90 5.30
C GLU A 91 14.75 16.42 4.01
N LEU A 92 15.13 15.14 3.91
CA LEU A 92 15.73 14.56 2.71
C LEU A 92 14.70 14.38 1.59
N ALA A 93 13.47 13.99 1.90
CA ALA A 93 12.37 13.87 0.95
C ALA A 93 11.92 15.25 0.44
N ALA A 94 11.86 16.26 1.31
CA ALA A 94 11.57 17.64 0.93
C ALA A 94 12.63 18.23 -0.02
N ALA A 95 13.87 17.78 0.06
CA ALA A 95 14.95 18.19 -0.84
C ALA A 95 14.84 17.58 -2.26
N SER A 96 14.05 16.50 -2.42
CA SER A 96 13.80 15.84 -3.72
C SER A 96 12.46 16.25 -4.37
N ASP A 97 11.76 17.25 -3.83
CA ASP A 97 10.42 17.70 -4.28
C ASP A 97 9.32 16.61 -4.12
N GLU A 98 9.60 15.55 -3.37
CA GLU A 98 8.67 14.48 -3.02
C GLU A 98 8.23 14.65 -1.55
N ALA A 99 7.18 15.46 -1.33
CA ALA A 99 6.63 15.63 0.00
C ALA A 99 6.00 14.33 0.48
N MET A 100 6.63 13.68 1.48
CA MET A 100 6.00 12.56 2.20
C MET A 100 4.96 13.12 3.17
N HIS A 101 3.74 12.57 3.10
CA HIS A 101 2.66 12.96 3.99
C HIS A 101 2.79 12.31 5.38
N THR A 102 2.15 12.93 6.37
CA THR A 102 2.08 12.38 7.74
C THR A 102 1.35 11.04 7.73
N GLY A 103 1.89 10.09 8.50
CA GLY A 103 1.31 8.75 8.59
C GLY A 103 -0.05 8.71 9.30
N SER A 104 -0.67 7.54 9.28
CA SER A 104 -1.89 7.22 10.01
C SER A 104 -1.60 6.27 11.15
N SER A 105 -2.37 6.35 12.25
CA SER A 105 -2.36 5.28 13.24
C SER A 105 -3.13 4.06 12.73
N PRO A 106 -2.90 2.85 13.27
CA PRO A 106 -3.66 1.66 12.90
C PRO A 106 -5.18 1.84 13.10
N GLU A 107 -5.59 2.55 14.15
CA GLU A 107 -7.00 2.81 14.45
C GLU A 107 -7.65 3.76 13.42
N GLU A 108 -6.92 4.78 12.97
CA GLU A 108 -7.38 5.70 11.92
C GLU A 108 -7.51 4.97 10.59
N MET A 109 -6.55 4.10 10.26
CA MET A 109 -6.58 3.30 9.05
C MET A 109 -7.73 2.27 9.07
N ASP A 110 -7.98 1.61 10.21
CA ASP A 110 -9.13 0.70 10.35
C ASP A 110 -10.47 1.43 10.14
N ALA A 111 -10.62 2.60 10.78
CA ALA A 111 -11.81 3.42 10.61
C ALA A 111 -12.01 3.89 9.16
N LEU A 112 -10.93 4.25 8.46
CA LEU A 112 -10.95 4.64 7.06
C LEU A 112 -11.37 3.46 6.17
N LEU A 113 -10.74 2.31 6.33
CA LEU A 113 -11.05 1.11 5.58
C LEU A 113 -12.50 0.65 5.79
N ALA A 114 -13.00 0.71 7.03
CA ALA A 114 -14.39 0.38 7.34
C ALA A 114 -15.38 1.30 6.59
N ARG A 115 -15.12 2.61 6.52
CA ARG A 115 -15.93 3.55 5.73
C ARG A 115 -15.91 3.23 4.23
N CYS A 116 -14.79 2.72 3.73
CA CYS A 116 -14.63 2.34 2.32
C CYS A 116 -15.10 0.90 2.02
N GLY A 117 -15.67 0.20 3.01
CA GLY A 117 -16.25 -1.13 2.86
C GLY A 117 -15.22 -2.27 2.88
N PHE A 118 -14.09 -2.05 3.54
CA PHE A 118 -13.08 -3.07 3.80
C PHE A 118 -13.02 -3.40 5.29
N ARG A 119 -12.50 -4.60 5.59
CA ARG A 119 -12.14 -5.04 6.94
C ARG A 119 -10.69 -5.48 6.94
N ILE A 120 -9.93 -5.03 7.94
CA ILE A 120 -8.56 -5.49 8.14
C ILE A 120 -8.58 -7.00 8.47
N ALA A 121 -7.82 -7.77 7.75
CA ALA A 121 -7.56 -9.18 8.01
C ALA A 121 -6.23 -9.38 8.74
N GLU A 122 -5.20 -8.63 8.33
CA GLU A 122 -3.88 -8.63 8.97
C GLU A 122 -3.31 -7.21 8.92
N ASP A 123 -2.69 -6.79 10.03
CA ASP A 123 -1.94 -5.55 10.14
C ASP A 123 -0.61 -5.83 10.86
N TRP A 124 0.50 -5.50 10.22
CA TRP A 124 1.83 -5.90 10.67
C TRP A 124 2.73 -4.68 10.82
N ASN A 125 3.16 -4.46 12.05
CA ASN A 125 4.20 -3.48 12.39
C ASN A 125 5.61 -4.08 12.23
N ALA A 126 6.62 -3.25 12.43
CA ALA A 126 8.02 -3.66 12.34
C ALA A 126 8.40 -4.83 13.27
N ASP A 127 7.85 -4.86 14.48
CA ASP A 127 8.14 -5.93 15.45
C ASP A 127 7.60 -7.27 14.95
N THR A 128 6.36 -7.28 14.47
CA THR A 128 5.72 -8.47 13.88
C THR A 128 6.50 -8.98 12.67
N ILE A 129 6.94 -8.08 11.80
CA ILE A 129 7.73 -8.43 10.61
C ILE A 129 9.10 -8.97 11.03
N THR A 130 9.77 -8.32 11.98
CA THR A 130 11.06 -8.76 12.52
C THR A 130 10.96 -10.15 13.10
N GLU A 131 9.97 -10.41 13.94
CA GLU A 131 9.75 -11.71 14.53
C GLU A 131 9.47 -12.79 13.48
N ARG A 132 8.64 -12.47 12.49
CA ARG A 132 8.15 -13.46 11.53
C ARG A 132 9.16 -13.82 10.44
N TYR A 133 9.94 -12.83 9.98
CA TYR A 133 10.83 -13.00 8.84
C TYR A 133 12.31 -13.03 9.21
N PHE A 134 12.71 -12.39 10.30
CA PHE A 134 14.13 -12.29 10.68
C PHE A 134 14.50 -13.11 11.91
N ALA A 135 13.55 -13.70 12.64
CA ALA A 135 13.85 -14.47 13.85
C ALA A 135 14.84 -15.61 13.60
N ALA A 136 14.67 -16.37 12.51
CA ALA A 136 15.56 -17.47 12.18
C ALA A 136 16.99 -16.98 11.85
N HIS A 137 17.11 -15.86 11.13
CA HIS A 137 18.40 -15.22 10.86
C HIS A 137 19.04 -14.72 12.16
N ASN A 138 18.28 -13.99 12.97
CA ASN A 138 18.77 -13.39 14.21
C ASN A 138 19.21 -14.45 15.24
N GLN A 139 18.59 -15.61 15.22
CA GLN A 139 19.01 -16.76 16.02
C GLN A 139 20.31 -17.38 15.50
N ALA A 140 20.48 -17.43 14.18
CA ALA A 140 21.66 -18.02 13.54
C ALA A 140 22.88 -17.08 13.58
N ASP A 141 22.67 -15.77 13.48
CA ASP A 141 23.72 -14.74 13.50
C ASP A 141 23.35 -13.59 14.48
N PRO A 142 23.47 -13.81 15.79
CA PRO A 142 23.16 -12.79 16.80
C PRO A 142 24.06 -11.55 16.76
N MET A 143 25.20 -11.65 16.08
CA MET A 143 26.14 -10.52 15.96
C MET A 143 25.74 -9.51 14.89
N HIS A 144 24.87 -9.92 13.94
CA HIS A 144 24.36 -9.06 12.86
C HIS A 144 22.84 -9.20 12.78
N PRO A 145 22.10 -8.76 13.81
CA PRO A 145 20.65 -8.88 13.82
C PRO A 145 20.03 -8.03 12.71
N MET A 146 18.95 -8.53 12.11
CA MET A 146 18.12 -7.81 11.17
C MET A 146 16.82 -7.38 11.83
N GLU A 147 16.40 -6.15 11.53
CA GLU A 147 15.14 -5.58 12.03
C GLU A 147 14.39 -4.93 10.87
N ALA A 148 13.08 -5.00 10.89
CA ALA A 148 12.25 -4.24 9.97
C ALA A 148 12.26 -2.75 10.36
N GLN A 149 12.06 -1.87 9.39
CA GLN A 149 11.98 -0.43 9.66
C GLN A 149 10.69 -0.09 10.41
N GLY A 150 10.81 0.63 11.52
CA GLY A 150 9.71 0.92 12.44
C GLY A 150 8.66 1.91 11.92
N ASN A 151 8.90 2.56 10.78
CA ASN A 151 8.03 3.59 10.22
C ASN A 151 7.02 3.07 9.20
N VAL A 152 6.89 1.77 9.07
CA VAL A 152 6.03 1.14 8.05
C VAL A 152 5.06 0.17 8.71
N GLN A 153 3.79 0.30 8.37
CA GLN A 153 2.75 -0.67 8.63
C GLN A 153 2.39 -1.39 7.33
N PHE A 154 2.18 -2.72 7.38
CA PHE A 154 1.68 -3.50 6.27
C PHE A 154 0.27 -4.00 6.60
N CYS A 155 -0.66 -3.70 5.73
CA CYS A 155 -2.07 -4.04 5.91
C CYS A 155 -2.56 -4.97 4.80
N LEU A 156 -3.29 -6.00 5.19
CA LEU A 156 -4.10 -6.83 4.33
C LEU A 156 -5.56 -6.62 4.71
N ALA A 157 -6.34 -6.10 3.79
CA ALA A 157 -7.77 -5.84 3.97
C ALA A 157 -8.61 -6.65 2.98
N VAL A 158 -9.82 -7.01 3.39
CA VAL A 158 -10.77 -7.78 2.59
C VAL A 158 -12.04 -6.95 2.40
N LYS A 159 -12.51 -6.87 1.15
CA LYS A 159 -13.77 -6.22 0.79
C LYS A 159 -14.95 -6.98 1.38
N GLN A 160 -15.81 -6.27 2.10
CA GLN A 160 -17.04 -6.80 2.71
C GLN A 160 -18.19 -6.93 1.70
#